data_f054a99ac94cd058d273aafa78aff937
#
_entry.id   f054a99ac94cd058d273aafa78aff937
#
_cell.length_a   1.000
_cell.length_b   1.000
_cell.length_c   1.000
_cell.angle_alpha   90.00
_cell.angle_beta   90.00
_cell.angle_gamma   90.00
#
_symmetry.space_group_name_H-M   'P 1'
#
loop_
_entity.id
_entity.type
_entity.pdbx_description
1 polymer ?
#
loop_
_entity_poly.entity_id
_entity_poly.type
_entity_poly.pdbx_seq_one_letter_code
_entity_poly.pdbx_strand_id
1 'polypeptide(L)'
;MGHSGRVSSTNHITRQPVPPTDSVRVNAAVAAPKAADAATDRRVDTTFDKFHDRYSTRSLGLKTSPVRALFAVVNRPEVVSLAGGMPNIADLPLDVVSESLKELVDTRGTVAMQYGSGQGEPEMRKHICEVMAVEGLVADPDDVTVTCGSQQGLDLVTRIFCNPGDVIMAESPAYVGALNTFASYQTEVIHVDMDDSGLVPESLREKVTAARQDGKSVKFLYTVPNHSNPSGISQSTERRR
;
A
#
# COMPACT_ATOMS: atom_id res chain seq x y z
N MET A 1 -7.80 -14.57 71.07
CA MET A 1 -9.05 -14.83 70.40
C MET A 1 -8.97 -14.07 69.05
N GLY A 2 -8.54 -14.51 67.96
CA GLY A 2 -8.99 -15.65 67.16
C GLY A 2 -9.95 -15.12 66.13
N HIS A 3 -9.50 -14.89 64.86
CA HIS A 3 -10.08 -15.55 63.70
C HIS A 3 -9.32 -15.18 62.43
N SER A 4 -8.66 -16.19 61.94
CA SER A 4 -8.13 -16.39 60.63
C SER A 4 -9.29 -16.49 59.62
N GLY A 5 -9.18 -15.79 58.49
CA GLY A 5 -10.05 -15.92 57.32
C GLY A 5 -9.24 -15.91 56.06
N ARG A 6 -8.69 -17.07 55.66
CA ARG A 6 -8.17 -17.30 54.30
C ARG A 6 -9.37 -17.39 53.36
N VAL A 7 -9.37 -16.57 52.33
CA VAL A 7 -10.18 -16.82 51.13
C VAL A 7 -9.22 -17.14 49.99
N SER A 8 -9.08 -18.44 49.71
CA SER A 8 -8.48 -18.99 48.53
C SER A 8 -9.62 -19.20 47.53
N SER A 9 -9.55 -18.55 46.38
CA SER A 9 -10.35 -18.96 45.23
C SER A 9 -9.46 -18.94 43.97
N THR A 10 -8.78 -20.06 43.78
CA THR A 10 -8.13 -20.40 42.53
C THR A 10 -9.20 -20.87 41.56
N ASN A 11 -9.65 -19.99 40.67
CA ASN A 11 -10.45 -20.41 39.49
C ASN A 11 -9.54 -21.09 38.49
N HIS A 12 -9.47 -22.42 38.53
CA HIS A 12 -8.95 -23.25 37.44
C HIS A 12 -9.93 -23.23 36.28
N ILE A 13 -9.64 -22.42 35.26
CA ILE A 13 -10.28 -22.58 33.96
C ILE A 13 -9.67 -23.80 33.29
N THR A 14 -10.34 -24.93 33.39
CA THR A 14 -10.04 -26.14 32.64
C THR A 14 -10.33 -25.89 31.17
N ARG A 15 -9.25 -25.71 30.38
CA ARG A 15 -9.35 -25.71 28.92
C ARG A 15 -9.68 -27.11 28.45
N GLN A 16 -10.85 -27.32 27.87
CA GLN A 16 -11.15 -28.54 27.13
C GLN A 16 -10.28 -28.59 25.86
N PRO A 17 -9.74 -29.77 25.50
CA PRO A 17 -8.99 -29.92 24.26
C PRO A 17 -9.93 -29.74 23.06
N VAL A 18 -9.50 -28.89 22.13
CA VAL A 18 -10.15 -28.72 20.84
C VAL A 18 -9.97 -30.02 20.04
N PRO A 19 -11.04 -30.60 19.50
CA PRO A 19 -10.91 -31.78 18.66
C PRO A 19 -10.11 -31.47 17.39
N PRO A 20 -9.35 -32.43 16.83
CA PRO A 20 -8.60 -32.21 15.61
C PRO A 20 -9.58 -31.89 14.46
N THR A 21 -9.33 -30.80 13.78
CA THR A 21 -10.05 -30.42 12.57
C THR A 21 -9.77 -31.45 11.49
N ASP A 22 -10.80 -32.15 11.05
CA ASP A 22 -10.73 -33.02 9.88
C ASP A 22 -10.22 -32.21 8.69
N SER A 23 -9.14 -32.71 8.09
CA SER A 23 -8.59 -32.18 6.87
C SER A 23 -9.61 -32.32 5.73
N VAL A 24 -10.23 -31.19 5.40
CA VAL A 24 -11.05 -31.10 4.19
C VAL A 24 -10.12 -31.28 2.99
N ARG A 25 -10.12 -32.46 2.40
CA ARG A 25 -9.49 -32.70 1.11
C ARG A 25 -10.28 -31.94 0.05
N VAL A 26 -9.75 -30.81 -0.37
CA VAL A 26 -10.24 -30.11 -1.56
C VAL A 26 -9.63 -30.83 -2.78
N ASN A 27 -10.32 -31.86 -3.27
CA ASN A 27 -10.08 -32.41 -4.60
C ASN A 27 -10.79 -31.50 -5.59
N ALA A 28 -10.12 -30.45 -6.05
CA ALA A 28 -10.52 -29.72 -7.23
C ALA A 28 -9.50 -30.00 -8.33
N ALA A 29 -9.76 -31.06 -9.10
CA ALA A 29 -9.15 -31.20 -10.41
C ALA A 29 -9.78 -30.10 -11.31
N VAL A 30 -9.17 -28.93 -11.32
CA VAL A 30 -9.49 -27.91 -12.31
C VAL A 30 -8.78 -28.32 -13.60
N ALA A 31 -9.58 -28.82 -14.57
CA ALA A 31 -9.11 -29.06 -15.91
C ALA A 31 -8.47 -27.76 -16.47
N ALA A 32 -7.27 -27.91 -17.01
CA ALA A 32 -6.58 -26.82 -17.67
C ALA A 32 -7.45 -26.27 -18.82
N PRO A 33 -7.71 -24.96 -18.89
CA PRO A 33 -8.36 -24.38 -20.04
C PRO A 33 -7.45 -24.54 -21.26
N LYS A 34 -7.97 -25.10 -22.34
CA LYS A 34 -7.33 -25.13 -23.66
C LYS A 34 -6.98 -23.70 -24.06
N ALA A 35 -5.76 -23.54 -24.61
CA ALA A 35 -5.36 -22.31 -25.26
C ALA A 35 -6.41 -21.96 -26.32
N ALA A 36 -7.13 -20.90 -26.10
CA ALA A 36 -8.06 -20.33 -27.05
C ALA A 36 -7.79 -18.85 -27.16
N ASP A 37 -7.40 -18.52 -28.34
CA ASP A 37 -7.57 -17.28 -29.09
C ASP A 37 -7.44 -15.91 -28.40
N ALA A 38 -6.65 -15.14 -29.11
CA ALA A 38 -6.40 -13.72 -29.01
C ALA A 38 -7.58 -12.86 -28.53
N ALA A 39 -7.20 -11.93 -27.62
CA ALA A 39 -7.74 -10.59 -27.51
C ALA A 39 -9.22 -10.40 -27.90
N THR A 40 -10.12 -10.85 -27.08
CA THR A 40 -11.42 -10.22 -26.94
C THR A 40 -11.41 -9.41 -25.65
N ASP A 41 -11.54 -8.10 -25.80
CA ASP A 41 -11.90 -7.14 -24.76
C ASP A 41 -13.15 -7.69 -24.01
N ARG A 42 -12.92 -8.54 -23.02
CA ARG A 42 -13.97 -8.98 -22.12
C ARG A 42 -14.27 -7.78 -21.24
N ARG A 43 -15.08 -6.87 -21.75
CA ARG A 43 -15.92 -6.05 -20.89
C ARG A 43 -16.59 -7.03 -19.94
N VAL A 44 -16.21 -6.98 -18.68
CA VAL A 44 -16.97 -7.68 -17.66
C VAL A 44 -18.39 -7.15 -17.81
N ASP A 45 -19.30 -8.00 -18.29
CA ASP A 45 -20.68 -7.64 -18.49
C ASP A 45 -21.28 -7.40 -17.09
N THR A 46 -21.33 -6.14 -16.68
CA THR A 46 -21.87 -5.69 -15.39
C THR A 46 -23.39 -5.72 -15.37
N THR A 47 -24.03 -6.14 -16.45
CA THR A 47 -25.49 -6.24 -16.58
C THR A 47 -26.13 -7.17 -15.54
N PHE A 48 -25.35 -8.05 -14.94
CA PHE A 48 -25.84 -8.96 -13.88
C PHE A 48 -25.63 -8.43 -12.46
N ASP A 49 -24.92 -7.31 -12.28
CA ASP A 49 -24.75 -6.74 -10.96
C ASP A 49 -25.97 -5.89 -10.59
N LYS A 50 -26.79 -6.42 -9.68
CA LYS A 50 -28.01 -5.76 -9.19
C LYS A 50 -27.77 -4.42 -8.49
N PHE A 51 -26.52 -4.08 -8.21
CA PHE A 51 -26.14 -2.82 -7.56
C PHE A 51 -25.50 -1.82 -8.53
N HIS A 52 -25.37 -2.14 -9.81
CA HIS A 52 -24.70 -1.32 -10.80
C HIS A 52 -25.17 0.15 -10.77
N ASP A 53 -26.49 0.37 -10.69
CA ASP A 53 -27.10 1.71 -10.66
C ASP A 53 -26.84 2.48 -9.36
N ARG A 54 -26.28 1.83 -8.36
CA ARG A 54 -25.97 2.42 -7.05
C ARG A 54 -24.48 2.76 -6.89
N TYR A 55 -23.68 2.38 -7.86
CA TYR A 55 -22.26 2.69 -7.82
C TYR A 55 -22.00 4.18 -8.05
N SER A 56 -21.02 4.69 -7.32
CA SER A 56 -20.57 6.07 -7.53
C SER A 56 -19.89 6.20 -8.90
N THR A 57 -19.96 7.39 -9.49
CA THR A 57 -19.22 7.71 -10.74
C THR A 57 -17.73 7.38 -10.62
N ARG A 58 -17.16 7.56 -9.43
CA ARG A 58 -15.78 7.21 -9.10
C ARG A 58 -15.49 5.72 -9.31
N SER A 59 -16.38 4.84 -8.86
CA SER A 59 -16.19 3.38 -8.98
C SER A 59 -16.37 2.88 -10.40
N LEU A 60 -17.20 3.54 -11.21
CA LEU A 60 -17.41 3.17 -12.62
C LEU A 60 -16.16 3.38 -13.48
N GLY A 61 -15.27 4.30 -13.06
CA GLY A 61 -14.00 4.55 -13.73
C GLY A 61 -12.87 3.59 -13.33
N LEU A 62 -13.05 2.78 -12.28
CA LEU A 62 -12.03 1.86 -11.80
C LEU A 62 -11.84 0.69 -12.77
N LYS A 63 -10.63 0.55 -13.29
CA LYS A 63 -10.22 -0.58 -14.12
C LYS A 63 -9.47 -1.59 -13.28
N THR A 64 -9.77 -2.88 -13.48
CA THR A 64 -8.97 -3.95 -12.88
C THR A 64 -7.53 -3.84 -13.37
N SER A 65 -6.58 -3.77 -12.43
CA SER A 65 -5.17 -3.71 -12.80
C SER A 65 -4.78 -4.96 -13.60
N PRO A 66 -4.16 -4.82 -14.78
CA PRO A 66 -3.63 -5.96 -15.55
C PRO A 66 -2.67 -6.83 -14.72
N VAL A 67 -1.94 -6.22 -13.79
CA VAL A 67 -1.02 -6.93 -12.88
C VAL A 67 -1.78 -7.91 -11.96
N ARG A 68 -3.00 -7.59 -11.54
CA ARG A 68 -3.83 -8.54 -10.74
C ARG A 68 -4.17 -9.81 -11.49
N ALA A 69 -4.38 -9.73 -12.78
CA ALA A 69 -4.64 -10.91 -13.61
C ALA A 69 -3.42 -11.86 -13.67
N LEU A 70 -2.22 -11.32 -13.47
CA LEU A 70 -0.98 -12.08 -13.44
C LEU A 70 -0.75 -12.80 -12.10
N PHE A 71 -1.35 -12.36 -11.00
CA PHE A 71 -1.15 -13.00 -9.69
C PHE A 71 -1.56 -14.48 -9.66
N ALA A 72 -2.54 -14.89 -10.46
CA ALA A 72 -2.91 -16.30 -10.59
C ALA A 72 -1.80 -17.17 -11.19
N VAL A 73 -0.88 -16.57 -11.96
CA VAL A 73 0.25 -17.24 -12.60
C VAL A 73 1.52 -17.09 -11.76
N VAL A 74 1.70 -15.95 -11.13
CA VAL A 74 2.88 -15.58 -10.33
C VAL A 74 3.11 -16.51 -9.14
N ASN A 75 2.02 -17.04 -8.55
CA ASN A 75 2.10 -17.92 -7.38
C ASN A 75 2.43 -19.38 -7.72
N ARG A 76 2.69 -19.72 -8.98
CA ARG A 76 3.11 -21.07 -9.37
C ARG A 76 4.58 -21.27 -9.04
N PRO A 77 4.97 -22.42 -8.41
CA PRO A 77 6.36 -22.66 -7.99
C PRO A 77 7.40 -22.61 -9.12
N GLU A 78 6.97 -22.90 -10.34
CA GLU A 78 7.82 -22.90 -11.55
C GLU A 78 7.98 -21.51 -12.19
N VAL A 79 7.29 -20.48 -11.67
CA VAL A 79 7.30 -19.15 -12.26
C VAL A 79 8.17 -18.20 -11.44
N VAL A 80 9.20 -17.67 -12.07
CA VAL A 80 9.96 -16.53 -11.52
C VAL A 80 9.30 -15.24 -12.00
N SER A 81 8.62 -14.54 -11.10
CA SER A 81 7.91 -13.32 -11.44
C SER A 81 8.80 -12.09 -11.31
N LEU A 82 8.89 -11.31 -12.38
CA LEU A 82 9.49 -9.97 -12.37
C LEU A 82 8.42 -8.85 -12.44
N ALA A 83 7.15 -9.21 -12.43
CA ALA A 83 6.05 -8.27 -12.68
C ALA A 83 5.46 -7.64 -11.41
N GLY A 84 5.60 -8.28 -10.26
CA GLY A 84 4.87 -7.90 -9.04
C GLY A 84 5.56 -6.84 -8.19
N GLY A 85 6.87 -6.63 -8.36
CA GLY A 85 7.66 -5.78 -7.46
C GLY A 85 7.60 -6.25 -6.00
N MET A 86 7.40 -7.57 -5.77
CA MET A 86 7.31 -8.12 -4.43
C MET A 86 8.69 -8.12 -3.77
N PRO A 87 8.82 -7.59 -2.53
CA PRO A 87 10.10 -7.58 -1.83
C PRO A 87 10.53 -9.00 -1.46
N ASN A 88 11.86 -9.23 -1.40
CA ASN A 88 12.41 -10.44 -0.84
C ASN A 88 12.27 -10.40 0.70
N ILE A 89 11.35 -11.19 1.23
CA ILE A 89 11.09 -11.26 2.68
C ILE A 89 12.01 -12.30 3.36
N ALA A 90 12.62 -13.19 2.59
CA ALA A 90 13.43 -14.28 3.16
C ALA A 90 14.66 -13.78 3.93
N ASP A 91 15.17 -12.61 3.58
CA ASP A 91 16.36 -12.00 4.21
C ASP A 91 16.02 -11.09 5.40
N LEU A 92 14.73 -10.95 5.75
CA LEU A 92 14.34 -10.19 6.93
C LEU A 92 14.71 -10.95 8.21
N PRO A 93 15.19 -10.26 9.26
CA PRO A 93 15.51 -10.86 10.56
C PRO A 93 14.21 -11.20 11.32
N LEU A 94 13.51 -12.24 10.89
CA LEU A 94 12.19 -12.61 11.42
C LEU A 94 12.26 -13.05 12.89
N ASP A 95 13.40 -13.55 13.35
CA ASP A 95 13.70 -13.83 14.75
C ASP A 95 13.63 -12.56 15.61
N VAL A 96 14.31 -11.49 15.18
CA VAL A 96 14.27 -10.18 15.87
C VAL A 96 12.85 -9.62 15.88
N VAL A 97 12.12 -9.74 14.77
CA VAL A 97 10.71 -9.30 14.70
C VAL A 97 9.84 -10.08 15.69
N SER A 98 10.05 -11.41 15.78
CA SER A 98 9.30 -12.29 16.70
C SER A 98 9.58 -11.92 18.16
N GLU A 99 10.84 -11.72 18.52
CA GLU A 99 11.25 -11.33 19.86
C GLU A 99 10.69 -9.96 20.26
N SER A 100 10.78 -8.97 19.37
CA SER A 100 10.24 -7.62 19.59
C SER A 100 8.73 -7.62 19.77
N LEU A 101 8.00 -8.42 18.97
CA LEU A 101 6.56 -8.58 19.13
C LEU A 101 6.21 -9.22 20.47
N LYS A 102 6.95 -10.24 20.89
CA LYS A 102 6.74 -10.89 22.17
C LYS A 102 6.98 -9.92 23.34
N GLU A 103 8.09 -9.19 23.30
CA GLU A 103 8.41 -8.18 24.30
C GLU A 103 7.32 -7.09 24.39
N LEU A 104 6.86 -6.59 23.26
CA LEU A 104 5.80 -5.59 23.19
C LEU A 104 4.51 -6.10 23.84
N VAL A 105 4.11 -7.33 23.56
CA VAL A 105 2.90 -7.93 24.15
C VAL A 105 3.07 -8.18 25.64
N ASP A 106 4.22 -8.69 26.06
CA ASP A 106 4.50 -9.00 27.47
C ASP A 106 4.58 -7.73 28.35
N THR A 107 5.14 -6.65 27.81
CA THR A 107 5.41 -5.42 28.59
C THR A 107 4.35 -4.34 28.44
N ARG A 108 3.76 -4.19 27.26
CA ARG A 108 2.82 -3.11 26.89
C ARG A 108 1.57 -3.61 26.17
N GLY A 109 1.24 -4.91 26.25
CA GLY A 109 0.18 -5.53 25.46
C GLY A 109 -1.18 -4.85 25.59
N THR A 110 -1.55 -4.42 26.81
CA THR A 110 -2.82 -3.71 27.04
C THR A 110 -2.89 -2.35 26.34
N VAL A 111 -1.76 -1.66 26.20
CA VAL A 111 -1.67 -0.36 25.48
C VAL A 111 -1.58 -0.61 23.96
N ALA A 112 -0.73 -1.55 23.55
CA ALA A 112 -0.50 -1.84 22.14
C ALA A 112 -1.74 -2.40 21.42
N MET A 113 -2.62 -3.09 22.15
CA MET A 113 -3.86 -3.65 21.60
C MET A 113 -5.08 -2.75 21.80
N GLN A 114 -4.91 -1.56 22.36
CA GLN A 114 -5.99 -0.60 22.60
C GLN A 114 -6.11 0.38 21.41
N TYR A 115 -7.23 1.07 21.33
CA TYR A 115 -7.39 2.21 20.44
C TYR A 115 -6.33 3.26 20.73
N GLY A 116 -5.59 3.64 19.69
CA GLY A 116 -4.56 4.68 19.75
C GLY A 116 -5.03 6.01 19.16
N SER A 117 -4.11 6.95 19.09
CA SER A 117 -4.29 8.21 18.37
C SER A 117 -4.47 7.97 16.88
N GLY A 118 -5.37 8.71 16.22
CA GLY A 118 -5.53 8.68 14.77
C GLY A 118 -4.27 9.08 14.00
N GLN A 119 -3.34 9.77 14.65
CA GLN A 119 -2.04 10.17 14.09
C GLN A 119 -0.95 9.11 14.30
N GLY A 120 -1.16 8.17 15.19
CA GLY A 120 -0.18 7.15 15.58
C GLY A 120 0.48 7.45 16.94
N GLU A 121 1.13 6.44 17.51
CA GLU A 121 1.83 6.53 18.79
C GLU A 121 2.91 7.62 18.76
N PRO A 122 2.99 8.51 19.78
CA PRO A 122 3.96 9.61 19.81
C PRO A 122 5.42 9.12 19.72
N GLU A 123 5.74 8.02 20.40
CA GLU A 123 7.08 7.43 20.37
C GLU A 123 7.45 6.92 18.97
N MET A 124 6.50 6.28 18.28
CA MET A 124 6.68 5.83 16.89
C MET A 124 6.92 7.00 15.94
N ARG A 125 6.17 8.09 16.10
CA ARG A 125 6.33 9.30 15.27
C ARG A 125 7.69 9.94 15.48
N LYS A 126 8.20 9.96 16.73
CA LYS A 126 9.54 10.42 17.05
C LYS A 126 10.62 9.56 16.39
N HIS A 127 10.51 8.23 16.47
CA HIS A 127 11.46 7.32 15.81
C HIS A 127 11.43 7.48 14.28
N ILE A 128 10.28 7.75 13.70
CA ILE A 128 10.19 8.07 12.26
C ILE A 128 11.01 9.32 11.93
N CYS A 129 10.90 10.38 12.74
CA CYS A 129 11.71 11.59 12.55
C CYS A 129 13.20 11.32 12.69
N GLU A 130 13.60 10.47 13.65
CA GLU A 130 15.00 10.07 13.82
C GLU A 130 15.55 9.32 12.59
N VAL A 131 14.77 8.41 12.02
CA VAL A 131 15.14 7.70 10.77
C VAL A 131 15.20 8.68 9.59
N MET A 132 14.23 9.58 9.45
CA MET A 132 14.23 10.59 8.40
C MET A 132 15.41 11.55 8.49
N ALA A 133 15.88 11.86 9.70
CA ALA A 133 17.05 12.71 9.92
C ALA A 133 18.35 12.12 9.33
N VAL A 134 18.47 10.78 9.24
CA VAL A 134 19.60 10.11 8.55
C VAL A 134 19.64 10.47 7.07
N GLU A 135 18.47 10.70 6.45
CA GLU A 135 18.33 11.15 5.06
C GLU A 135 18.41 12.69 4.93
N GLY A 136 18.70 13.40 6.02
CA GLY A 136 18.77 14.87 6.05
C GLY A 136 17.39 15.56 6.11
N LEU A 137 16.31 14.82 6.37
CA LEU A 137 14.98 15.38 6.53
C LEU A 137 14.69 15.67 8.00
N VAL A 138 14.53 16.94 8.34
CA VAL A 138 14.17 17.38 9.69
C VAL A 138 12.67 17.63 9.73
N ALA A 139 11.96 16.90 10.59
CA ALA A 139 10.53 17.03 10.78
C ALA A 139 10.18 17.06 12.27
N ASP A 140 9.06 17.71 12.61
CA ASP A 140 8.47 17.63 13.94
C ASP A 140 7.62 16.35 14.04
N PRO A 141 7.68 15.58 15.14
CA PRO A 141 6.79 14.44 15.33
C PRO A 141 5.30 14.77 15.20
N ASP A 142 4.90 16.01 15.45
CA ASP A 142 3.50 16.45 15.29
C ASP A 142 3.10 16.65 13.81
N ASP A 143 4.06 16.73 12.90
CA ASP A 143 3.83 16.73 11.44
C ASP A 143 3.78 15.31 10.84
N VAL A 144 4.00 14.27 11.65
CA VAL A 144 4.02 12.88 11.20
C VAL A 144 2.69 12.19 11.49
N THR A 145 2.15 11.53 10.49
CA THR A 145 1.00 10.63 10.63
C THR A 145 1.36 9.22 10.19
N VAL A 146 1.15 8.24 11.07
CA VAL A 146 1.36 6.82 10.78
C VAL A 146 0.15 6.27 10.01
N THR A 147 0.41 5.64 8.87
CA THR A 147 -0.63 5.08 8.01
C THR A 147 -0.52 3.57 7.88
N CYS A 148 -1.61 2.91 7.50
CA CYS A 148 -1.61 1.48 7.16
C CYS A 148 -0.94 1.25 5.80
N GLY A 149 0.39 1.43 5.77
CA GLY A 149 1.19 1.40 4.57
C GLY A 149 1.04 2.65 3.68
N SER A 150 1.94 2.76 2.70
CA SER A 150 2.00 3.90 1.77
C SER A 150 0.73 4.08 0.94
N GLN A 151 -0.01 3.01 0.68
CA GLN A 151 -1.27 3.06 -0.07
C GLN A 151 -2.31 3.94 0.63
N GLN A 152 -2.43 3.87 1.95
CA GLN A 152 -3.32 4.77 2.70
C GLN A 152 -2.80 6.21 2.67
N GLY A 153 -1.48 6.41 2.74
CA GLY A 153 -0.88 7.74 2.58
C GLY A 153 -1.23 8.37 1.24
N LEU A 154 -1.10 7.62 0.14
CA LEU A 154 -1.48 8.06 -1.20
C LEU A 154 -2.97 8.42 -1.29
N ASP A 155 -3.85 7.59 -0.71
CA ASP A 155 -5.29 7.83 -0.69
C ASP A 155 -5.63 9.12 0.08
N LEU A 156 -5.06 9.30 1.28
CA LEU A 156 -5.30 10.48 2.10
C LEU A 156 -4.82 11.77 1.44
N VAL A 157 -3.60 11.77 0.88
CA VAL A 157 -3.06 12.95 0.19
C VAL A 157 -3.92 13.31 -1.02
N THR A 158 -4.30 12.33 -1.83
CA THR A 158 -5.14 12.58 -3.00
C THR A 158 -6.51 13.10 -2.59
N ARG A 159 -7.10 12.52 -1.54
CA ARG A 159 -8.40 12.94 -1.00
C ARG A 159 -8.43 14.38 -0.51
N ILE A 160 -7.33 14.82 0.14
CA ILE A 160 -7.24 16.15 0.74
C ILE A 160 -6.97 17.22 -0.31
N PHE A 161 -6.11 16.93 -1.30
CA PHE A 161 -5.62 17.95 -2.21
C PHE A 161 -6.29 17.99 -3.58
N CYS A 162 -6.99 16.93 -3.99
CA CYS A 162 -7.49 16.80 -5.35
C CYS A 162 -9.01 16.80 -5.45
N ASN A 163 -9.51 17.56 -6.42
CA ASN A 163 -10.87 17.48 -6.93
C ASN A 163 -10.88 16.67 -8.25
N PRO A 164 -12.05 16.16 -8.68
CA PRO A 164 -12.19 15.61 -10.03
C PRO A 164 -11.72 16.60 -11.10
N GLY A 165 -10.88 16.12 -12.02
CA GLY A 165 -10.28 16.94 -13.08
C GLY A 165 -9.00 17.69 -12.72
N ASP A 166 -8.59 17.69 -11.45
CA ASP A 166 -7.28 18.22 -11.06
C ASP A 166 -6.14 17.36 -11.63
N VAL A 167 -4.98 17.98 -11.84
CA VAL A 167 -3.81 17.32 -12.45
C VAL A 167 -2.79 16.93 -11.39
N ILE A 168 -2.31 15.69 -11.51
CA ILE A 168 -1.14 15.18 -10.79
C ILE A 168 -0.05 14.90 -11.81
N MET A 169 1.15 15.45 -11.60
CA MET A 169 2.35 15.07 -12.36
C MET A 169 2.90 13.78 -11.76
N ALA A 170 3.27 12.81 -12.60
CA ALA A 170 3.90 11.57 -12.13
C ALA A 170 5.07 11.21 -13.05
N GLU A 171 6.16 10.74 -12.47
CA GLU A 171 7.27 10.16 -13.25
C GLU A 171 6.79 9.02 -14.14
N SER A 172 7.48 8.74 -15.24
CA SER A 172 7.11 7.66 -16.16
C SER A 172 8.32 6.80 -16.50
N PRO A 173 8.25 5.48 -16.24
CA PRO A 173 7.13 4.75 -15.65
C PRO A 173 6.95 5.01 -14.16
N ALA A 174 5.73 4.85 -13.62
CA ALA A 174 5.39 5.05 -12.23
C ALA A 174 4.70 3.84 -11.61
N TYR A 175 4.68 3.79 -10.27
CA TYR A 175 4.03 2.74 -9.50
C TYR A 175 2.53 2.70 -9.79
N VAL A 176 2.07 1.55 -10.31
CA VAL A 176 0.67 1.35 -10.74
C VAL A 176 -0.35 1.52 -9.62
N GLY A 177 0.03 1.22 -8.36
CA GLY A 177 -0.84 1.43 -7.20
C GLY A 177 -1.15 2.91 -6.97
N ALA A 178 -0.15 3.80 -7.14
CA ALA A 178 -0.35 5.24 -7.07
C ALA A 178 -1.26 5.73 -8.20
N LEU A 179 -0.99 5.32 -9.45
CA LEU A 179 -1.80 5.70 -10.61
C LEU A 179 -3.26 5.29 -10.46
N ASN A 180 -3.53 4.09 -9.94
CA ASN A 180 -4.89 3.62 -9.67
C ASN A 180 -5.58 4.44 -8.57
N THR A 181 -4.84 4.84 -7.53
CA THR A 181 -5.37 5.72 -6.48
C THR A 181 -5.76 7.05 -7.08
N PHE A 182 -4.89 7.69 -7.85
CA PHE A 182 -5.16 8.97 -8.49
C PHE A 182 -6.39 8.90 -9.42
N ALA A 183 -6.44 7.87 -10.26
CA ALA A 183 -7.58 7.62 -11.14
C ALA A 183 -8.90 7.44 -10.36
N SER A 184 -8.87 6.84 -9.16
CA SER A 184 -10.06 6.65 -8.33
C SER A 184 -10.64 7.97 -7.83
N TYR A 185 -9.84 9.03 -7.76
CA TYR A 185 -10.28 10.39 -7.45
C TYR A 185 -10.63 11.22 -8.68
N GLN A 186 -10.70 10.58 -9.86
CA GLN A 186 -11.02 11.22 -11.13
C GLN A 186 -10.04 12.37 -11.50
N THR A 187 -8.78 12.25 -11.04
CA THR A 187 -7.72 13.18 -11.42
C THR A 187 -7.14 12.80 -12.78
N GLU A 188 -6.57 13.78 -13.46
CA GLU A 188 -5.76 13.56 -14.65
C GLU A 188 -4.30 13.37 -14.26
N VAL A 189 -3.66 12.30 -14.74
CA VAL A 189 -2.22 12.09 -14.53
C VAL A 189 -1.47 12.48 -15.79
N ILE A 190 -0.56 13.45 -15.65
CA ILE A 190 0.38 13.84 -16.72
C ILE A 190 1.73 13.24 -16.40
N HIS A 191 2.23 12.41 -17.30
CA HIS A 191 3.50 11.70 -17.15
C HIS A 191 4.69 12.61 -17.48
N VAL A 192 5.69 12.59 -16.60
CA VAL A 192 6.95 13.32 -16.73
C VAL A 192 8.06 12.33 -17.10
N ASP A 193 8.87 12.69 -18.08
CA ASP A 193 9.90 11.80 -18.59
C ASP A 193 11.00 11.54 -17.56
N MET A 194 11.60 10.36 -17.64
CA MET A 194 12.76 9.94 -16.85
C MET A 194 13.91 9.55 -17.78
N ASP A 195 15.12 9.72 -17.28
CA ASP A 195 16.36 9.20 -17.85
C ASP A 195 17.14 8.39 -16.80
N ASP A 196 18.38 7.98 -17.09
CA ASP A 196 19.22 7.21 -16.18
C ASP A 196 19.58 7.95 -14.87
N SER A 197 19.35 9.26 -14.82
CA SER A 197 19.55 10.11 -13.63
C SER A 197 18.26 10.41 -12.87
N GLY A 198 17.13 9.85 -13.28
CA GLY A 198 15.81 10.03 -12.68
C GLY A 198 14.91 10.96 -13.48
N LEU A 199 13.96 11.61 -12.81
CA LEU A 199 13.01 12.53 -13.43
C LEU A 199 13.74 13.70 -14.12
N VAL A 200 13.29 14.03 -15.34
CA VAL A 200 13.84 15.13 -16.16
C VAL A 200 13.17 16.46 -15.80
N PRO A 201 13.89 17.42 -15.16
CA PRO A 201 13.30 18.68 -14.71
C PRO A 201 12.73 19.53 -15.83
N GLU A 202 13.35 19.49 -17.02
CA GLU A 202 12.90 20.23 -18.20
C GLU A 202 11.52 19.74 -18.64
N SER A 203 11.33 18.41 -18.71
CA SER A 203 10.04 17.78 -19.02
C SER A 203 8.97 18.15 -17.98
N LEU A 204 9.32 18.16 -16.68
CA LEU A 204 8.40 18.61 -15.65
C LEU A 204 7.97 20.06 -15.85
N ARG A 205 8.94 20.96 -16.09
CA ARG A 205 8.66 22.38 -16.29
C ARG A 205 7.76 22.63 -17.51
N GLU A 206 8.06 21.96 -18.61
CA GLU A 206 7.28 22.05 -19.84
C GLU A 206 5.82 21.60 -19.60
N LYS A 207 5.64 20.40 -19.02
CA LYS A 207 4.31 19.80 -18.80
C LYS A 207 3.48 20.57 -17.78
N VAL A 208 4.10 21.11 -16.72
CA VAL A 208 3.43 21.99 -15.76
C VAL A 208 2.99 23.30 -16.44
N THR A 209 3.86 23.88 -17.28
CA THR A 209 3.54 25.12 -18.00
C THR A 209 2.38 24.91 -18.97
N ALA A 210 2.42 23.83 -19.76
CA ALA A 210 1.33 23.49 -20.68
C ALA A 210 0.00 23.27 -19.95
N ALA A 211 0.02 22.46 -18.87
CA ALA A 211 -1.19 22.23 -18.09
C ALA A 211 -1.80 23.51 -17.52
N ARG A 212 -0.97 24.44 -17.05
CA ARG A 212 -1.44 25.75 -16.54
C ARG A 212 -1.99 26.65 -17.64
N GLN A 213 -1.38 26.63 -18.83
CA GLN A 213 -1.89 27.36 -20.00
C GLN A 213 -3.26 26.84 -20.45
N ASP A 214 -3.48 25.54 -20.30
CA ASP A 214 -4.78 24.89 -20.53
C ASP A 214 -5.80 25.15 -19.41
N GLY A 215 -5.48 25.98 -18.42
CA GLY A 215 -6.35 26.29 -17.29
C GLY A 215 -6.49 25.17 -16.26
N LYS A 216 -5.63 24.14 -16.32
CA LYS A 216 -5.69 23.00 -15.41
C LYS A 216 -5.02 23.33 -14.07
N SER A 217 -5.57 22.77 -13.00
CA SER A 217 -5.04 22.90 -11.63
C SER A 217 -4.05 21.76 -11.33
N VAL A 218 -2.75 22.05 -11.36
CA VAL A 218 -1.70 21.11 -11.00
C VAL A 218 -1.54 21.10 -9.49
N LYS A 219 -1.72 19.94 -8.85
CA LYS A 219 -1.74 19.81 -7.38
C LYS A 219 -0.37 19.40 -6.79
N PHE A 220 0.21 18.35 -7.29
CA PHE A 220 1.52 17.88 -6.82
C PHE A 220 2.22 17.03 -7.87
N LEU A 221 3.51 16.75 -7.60
CA LEU A 221 4.33 15.78 -8.30
C LEU A 221 4.42 14.51 -7.46
N TYR A 222 4.13 13.36 -8.06
CA TYR A 222 4.43 12.05 -7.52
C TYR A 222 5.75 11.53 -8.11
N THR A 223 6.70 11.21 -7.25
CA THR A 223 8.00 10.63 -7.62
C THR A 223 8.50 9.67 -6.56
N VAL A 224 9.30 8.68 -6.96
CA VAL A 224 10.01 7.74 -6.08
C VAL A 224 11.51 7.91 -6.30
N PRO A 225 12.16 8.79 -5.53
CA PRO A 225 13.53 9.23 -5.83
C PRO A 225 14.60 8.16 -5.56
N ASN A 226 14.30 7.11 -4.81
CA ASN A 226 15.22 6.00 -4.53
C ASN A 226 14.62 4.71 -5.07
N HIS A 227 15.38 4.02 -5.95
CA HIS A 227 14.99 2.72 -6.50
C HIS A 227 13.54 2.70 -7.02
N SER A 228 13.21 3.66 -7.89
CA SER A 228 11.86 3.85 -8.41
C SER A 228 11.24 2.55 -8.92
N ASN A 229 9.99 2.32 -8.59
CA ASN A 229 9.21 1.18 -9.07
C ASN A 229 8.36 1.61 -10.28
N PRO A 230 8.55 1.03 -11.49
CA PRO A 230 9.28 -0.22 -11.77
C PRO A 230 10.70 -0.03 -12.33
N SER A 231 11.21 1.20 -12.51
CA SER A 231 12.45 1.44 -13.26
C SER A 231 13.73 0.99 -12.52
N GLY A 232 13.70 0.93 -11.19
CA GLY A 232 14.88 0.70 -10.35
C GLY A 232 15.85 1.89 -10.28
N ILE A 233 15.57 2.98 -10.99
CA ILE A 233 16.43 4.15 -11.06
C ILE A 233 16.38 4.93 -9.76
N SER A 234 17.54 5.39 -9.28
CA SER A 234 17.65 6.36 -8.20
C SER A 234 17.99 7.74 -8.75
N GLN A 235 17.21 8.73 -8.35
CA GLN A 235 17.40 10.10 -8.78
C GLN A 235 18.73 10.65 -8.26
N SER A 236 19.54 11.25 -9.14
CA SER A 236 20.82 11.82 -8.78
C SER A 236 20.67 13.01 -7.82
N THR A 237 21.71 13.29 -7.02
CA THR A 237 21.72 14.43 -6.09
C THR A 237 21.49 15.76 -6.80
N GLU A 238 22.00 15.90 -8.03
CA GLU A 238 21.80 17.08 -8.87
C GLU A 238 20.34 17.29 -9.23
N ARG A 239 19.63 16.19 -9.57
CA ARG A 239 18.22 16.23 -9.94
C ARG A 239 17.27 16.46 -8.76
N ARG A 240 17.75 16.25 -7.53
CA ARG A 240 16.96 16.47 -6.29
C ARG A 240 17.00 17.94 -5.83
N ARG A 241 17.89 18.76 -6.39
CA ARG A 241 18.07 20.19 -6.09
C ARG A 241 17.37 21.06 -7.12
#